data_bd9c29feae99c77111763f2ea3f53162
#
_entry.id   bd9c29feae99c77111763f2ea3f53162
#
_cell.length_a   1.000
_cell.length_b   1.000
_cell.length_c   1.000
_cell.angle_alpha   90.00
_cell.angle_beta   90.00
_cell.angle_gamma   90.00
#
_symmetry.space_group_name_H-M   'P 1'
#
loop_
_entity.id
_entity.type
_entity.pdbx_description
1 polymer ?
#
loop_
_entity_poly.entity_id
_entity_poly.type
_entity_poly.pdbx_seq_one_letter_code
_entity_poly.pdbx_strand_id
1 'polypeptide(L)'
;MDSQVVEKAKELLRRYPQFSFPLDIEELVTEVGCELIEWKFLSPVKEVKHGRWIGIAEGLERNEQRYLAAHALGHHLLHCGNQLWFRDWHETNVLKQEREADEFAAHLLVPESELEKLGKPTTWEIAEYFGIPEEIAASRLGQFATEQERERWDLLDEI
;
A
#
# COMPACT_ATOMS: atom_id res chain seq x y z
N MET A 1 -1.04 4.55 13.33
CA MET A 1 -0.15 3.89 12.34
C MET A 1 0.47 2.67 13.00
N ASP A 2 0.36 1.54 12.37
CA ASP A 2 0.93 0.30 12.91
C ASP A 2 2.39 0.17 12.44
N SER A 3 3.33 0.31 13.37
CA SER A 3 4.76 0.26 13.06
C SER A 3 5.21 -1.08 12.48
N GLN A 4 4.52 -2.18 12.82
CA GLN A 4 4.83 -3.51 12.28
C GLN A 4 4.44 -3.60 10.80
N VAL A 5 3.32 -3.01 10.42
CA VAL A 5 2.86 -2.98 9.03
C VAL A 5 3.82 -2.18 8.16
N VAL A 6 4.24 -1.01 8.63
CA VAL A 6 5.23 -0.16 7.96
C VAL A 6 6.56 -0.90 7.81
N GLU A 7 6.99 -1.58 8.86
CA GLU A 7 8.24 -2.35 8.84
C GLU A 7 8.18 -3.52 7.84
N LYS A 8 7.02 -4.16 7.69
CA LYS A 8 6.80 -5.19 6.67
C LYS A 8 6.97 -4.66 5.25
N ALA A 9 6.43 -3.48 4.99
CA ALA A 9 6.60 -2.82 3.68
C ALA A 9 8.09 -2.52 3.41
N LYS A 10 8.80 -1.99 4.39
CA LYS A 10 10.24 -1.71 4.29
C LYS A 10 11.04 -2.98 4.08
N GLU A 11 10.72 -4.04 4.82
CA GLU A 11 11.38 -5.35 4.70
C GLU A 11 11.23 -5.92 3.30
N LEU A 12 10.03 -5.82 2.71
CA LEU A 12 9.78 -6.27 1.35
C LEU A 12 10.65 -5.51 0.34
N LEU A 13 10.74 -4.20 0.46
CA LEU A 13 11.58 -3.38 -0.41
C LEU A 13 13.07 -3.71 -0.25
N ARG A 14 13.53 -3.98 0.96
CA ARG A 14 14.92 -4.42 1.20
C ARG A 14 15.21 -5.77 0.58
N ARG A 15 14.21 -6.65 0.54
CA ARG A 15 14.34 -8.00 -0.04
C ARG A 15 14.50 -7.97 -1.57
N TYR A 16 13.93 -6.95 -2.21
CA TYR A 16 13.96 -6.77 -3.66
C TYR A 16 14.56 -5.41 -4.04
N PRO A 17 15.88 -5.21 -3.79
CA PRO A 17 16.51 -3.91 -3.96
C PRO A 17 16.65 -3.46 -5.42
N GLN A 18 16.38 -4.36 -6.38
CA GLN A 18 16.41 -4.05 -7.81
C GLN A 18 15.28 -3.12 -8.27
N PHE A 19 14.21 -3.01 -7.47
CA PHE A 19 13.09 -2.14 -7.85
C PHE A 19 13.44 -0.67 -7.56
N SER A 20 13.17 0.17 -8.55
CA SER A 20 13.25 1.63 -8.44
C SER A 20 11.85 2.23 -8.38
N PHE A 21 11.77 3.53 -8.10
CA PHE A 21 10.48 4.22 -8.02
C PHE A 21 10.26 5.12 -9.25
N PRO A 22 9.03 5.22 -9.77
CA PRO A 22 7.80 4.58 -9.27
C PRO A 22 7.87 3.04 -9.32
N LEU A 23 7.38 2.39 -8.28
CA LEU A 23 7.49 0.95 -8.11
C LEU A 23 6.68 0.20 -9.18
N ASP A 24 7.31 -0.79 -9.84
CA ASP A 24 6.61 -1.73 -10.71
C ASP A 24 5.91 -2.78 -9.84
N ILE A 25 4.68 -2.46 -9.42
CA ILE A 25 3.90 -3.31 -8.53
C ILE A 25 3.52 -4.65 -9.17
N GLU A 26 3.29 -4.67 -10.48
CA GLU A 26 2.93 -5.90 -11.20
C GLU A 26 4.09 -6.89 -11.15
N GLU A 27 5.31 -6.41 -11.40
CA GLU A 27 6.51 -7.26 -11.33
C GLU A 27 6.78 -7.71 -9.90
N LEU A 28 6.62 -6.82 -8.91
CA LEU A 28 6.80 -7.18 -7.51
C LEU A 28 5.81 -8.25 -7.07
N VAL A 29 4.55 -8.15 -7.47
CA VAL A 29 3.53 -9.17 -7.20
C VAL A 29 3.96 -10.53 -7.74
N THR A 30 4.50 -10.56 -8.95
CA THR A 30 5.02 -11.78 -9.58
C THR A 30 6.23 -12.34 -8.82
N GLU A 31 7.16 -11.47 -8.42
CA GLU A 31 8.35 -11.88 -7.64
C GLU A 31 7.97 -12.50 -6.29
N VAL A 32 6.92 -11.99 -5.66
CA VAL A 32 6.42 -12.53 -4.39
C VAL A 32 5.71 -13.88 -4.57
N GLY A 33 5.40 -14.27 -5.80
CA GLY A 33 4.75 -15.54 -6.11
C GLY A 33 3.24 -15.44 -6.30
N CYS A 34 2.71 -14.23 -6.42
CA CYS A 34 1.31 -13.99 -6.74
C CYS A 34 1.13 -13.76 -8.25
N GLU A 35 -0.08 -13.89 -8.72
CA GLU A 35 -0.45 -13.60 -10.10
C GLU A 35 -1.55 -12.55 -10.13
N LEU A 36 -1.31 -11.48 -10.88
CA LEU A 36 -2.23 -10.36 -11.05
C LEU A 36 -2.99 -10.54 -12.36
N ILE A 37 -4.31 -10.49 -12.29
CA ILE A 37 -5.17 -10.60 -13.47
C ILE A 37 -6.21 -9.46 -13.47
N GLU A 38 -6.50 -8.94 -14.66
CA GLU A 38 -7.67 -8.10 -14.85
C GLU A 38 -8.90 -8.99 -15.03
N TRP A 39 -9.98 -8.66 -14.31
CA TRP A 39 -11.16 -9.50 -14.30
C TRP A 39 -12.43 -8.68 -14.42
N LYS A 40 -13.38 -9.19 -15.17
CA LYS A 40 -14.70 -8.59 -15.29
C LYS A 40 -15.61 -9.17 -14.23
N PHE A 41 -15.73 -8.48 -13.09
CA PHE A 41 -16.61 -8.91 -12.02
C PHE A 41 -18.08 -8.69 -12.38
N LEU A 42 -18.93 -9.58 -11.89
CA LEU A 42 -20.39 -9.52 -12.09
C LEU A 42 -21.07 -8.53 -11.13
N SER A 43 -20.34 -8.09 -10.11
CA SER A 43 -20.79 -7.14 -9.08
C SER A 43 -19.84 -5.95 -9.03
N PRO A 44 -20.17 -4.85 -8.31
CA PRO A 44 -19.29 -3.68 -8.21
C PRO A 44 -18.04 -3.91 -7.35
N VAL A 45 -17.51 -5.10 -7.35
CA VAL A 45 -16.27 -5.46 -6.67
C VAL A 45 -15.08 -5.00 -7.53
N LYS A 46 -14.10 -4.38 -6.91
CA LYS A 46 -12.90 -3.87 -7.62
C LYS A 46 -11.68 -4.75 -7.46
N GLU A 47 -11.64 -5.56 -6.40
CA GLU A 47 -10.50 -6.39 -6.05
C GLU A 47 -10.95 -7.66 -5.36
N VAL A 48 -10.35 -8.80 -5.72
CA VAL A 48 -10.51 -10.08 -5.02
C VAL A 48 -9.16 -10.76 -4.95
N LYS A 49 -8.80 -11.22 -3.74
CA LYS A 49 -7.64 -12.08 -3.56
C LYS A 49 -8.11 -13.49 -3.22
N HIS A 50 -7.61 -14.48 -3.96
CA HIS A 50 -7.88 -15.90 -3.72
C HIS A 50 -6.58 -16.70 -3.85
N GLY A 51 -6.06 -17.18 -2.73
CA GLY A 51 -4.76 -17.82 -2.71
C GLY A 51 -3.67 -16.88 -3.23
N ARG A 52 -2.96 -17.29 -4.27
CA ARG A 52 -1.94 -16.47 -4.94
C ARG A 52 -2.52 -15.56 -6.06
N TRP A 53 -3.80 -15.70 -6.36
CA TRP A 53 -4.45 -14.95 -7.43
C TRP A 53 -4.96 -13.61 -6.88
N ILE A 54 -4.64 -12.54 -7.59
CA ILE A 54 -5.14 -11.20 -7.32
C ILE A 54 -5.91 -10.74 -8.55
N GLY A 55 -7.23 -10.64 -8.42
CA GLY A 55 -8.11 -10.13 -9.47
C GLY A 55 -8.41 -8.66 -9.24
N ILE A 56 -8.12 -7.82 -10.24
CA ILE A 56 -8.44 -6.39 -10.24
C ILE A 56 -9.47 -6.13 -11.34
N ALA A 57 -10.49 -5.35 -11.02
CA ALA A 57 -11.54 -5.02 -11.98
C ALA A 57 -10.95 -4.34 -13.22
N GLU A 58 -11.40 -4.75 -14.39
CA GLU A 58 -11.04 -4.07 -15.64
C GLU A 58 -11.69 -2.69 -15.72
N GLY A 59 -11.10 -1.80 -16.51
CA GLY A 59 -11.66 -0.46 -16.75
C GLY A 59 -11.39 0.57 -15.67
N LEU A 60 -10.64 0.24 -14.62
CA LEU A 60 -10.21 1.19 -13.61
C LEU A 60 -9.03 2.03 -14.11
N GLU A 61 -8.88 3.24 -13.57
CA GLU A 61 -7.70 4.06 -13.82
C GLU A 61 -6.43 3.34 -13.36
N ARG A 62 -5.33 3.56 -14.06
CA ARG A 62 -4.05 2.90 -13.77
C ARG A 62 -3.60 3.09 -12.32
N ASN A 63 -3.72 4.30 -11.79
CA ASN A 63 -3.31 4.59 -10.41
C ASN A 63 -4.13 3.79 -9.39
N GLU A 64 -5.43 3.65 -9.63
CA GLU A 64 -6.30 2.83 -8.79
C GLU A 64 -5.94 1.35 -8.89
N GLN A 65 -5.68 0.84 -10.10
CA GLN A 65 -5.25 -0.55 -10.30
C GLN A 65 -3.95 -0.85 -9.55
N ARG A 66 -2.99 0.05 -9.62
CA ARG A 66 -1.71 -0.08 -8.92
C ARG A 66 -1.90 -0.12 -7.40
N TYR A 67 -2.73 0.77 -6.88
CA TYR A 67 -3.03 0.81 -5.44
C TYR A 67 -3.72 -0.48 -4.98
N LEU A 68 -4.72 -0.94 -5.71
CA LEU A 68 -5.44 -2.17 -5.39
C LEU A 68 -4.54 -3.41 -5.43
N ALA A 69 -3.61 -3.46 -6.37
CA ALA A 69 -2.62 -4.55 -6.44
C ALA A 69 -1.72 -4.55 -5.18
N ALA A 70 -1.26 -3.39 -4.74
CA ALA A 70 -0.45 -3.26 -3.53
C ALA A 70 -1.28 -3.58 -2.26
N HIS A 71 -2.53 -3.16 -2.22
CA HIS A 71 -3.47 -3.48 -1.15
C HIS A 71 -3.69 -5.00 -1.02
N ALA A 72 -3.95 -5.67 -2.13
CA ALA A 72 -4.09 -7.13 -2.17
C ALA A 72 -2.82 -7.84 -1.75
N LEU A 73 -1.66 -7.33 -2.15
CA LEU A 73 -0.37 -7.86 -1.71
C LEU A 73 -0.21 -7.70 -0.19
N GLY A 74 -0.69 -6.61 0.38
CA GLY A 74 -0.73 -6.40 1.83
C GLY A 74 -1.53 -7.48 2.53
N HIS A 75 -2.70 -7.81 2.03
CA HIS A 75 -3.49 -8.92 2.57
C HIS A 75 -2.75 -10.26 2.47
N HIS A 76 -2.06 -10.48 1.36
CA HIS A 76 -1.30 -11.71 1.16
C HIS A 76 -0.16 -11.88 2.17
N LEU A 77 0.55 -10.81 2.47
CA LEU A 77 1.73 -10.86 3.33
C LEU A 77 1.43 -10.71 4.82
N LEU A 78 0.36 -9.99 5.16
CA LEU A 78 -0.01 -9.70 6.55
C LEU A 78 -1.06 -10.65 7.10
N HIS A 79 -1.94 -11.14 6.25
CA HIS A 79 -3.11 -11.91 6.66
C HIS A 79 -3.11 -13.26 5.97
N CYS A 80 -2.86 -14.31 6.73
CA CYS A 80 -2.94 -15.68 6.23
C CYS A 80 -4.40 -16.11 6.14
N GLY A 81 -4.83 -16.55 4.95
CA GLY A 81 -6.15 -17.13 4.75
C GLY A 81 -7.02 -16.36 3.76
N ASN A 82 -8.21 -16.91 3.50
CA ASN A 82 -9.18 -16.34 2.58
C ASN A 82 -10.06 -15.34 3.34
N GLN A 83 -10.05 -14.06 2.96
CA GLN A 83 -10.87 -13.02 3.57
C GLN A 83 -12.37 -13.32 3.60
N LEU A 84 -12.86 -14.08 2.63
CA LEU A 84 -14.26 -14.48 2.58
C LEU A 84 -14.69 -15.30 3.80
N TRP A 85 -13.77 -16.00 4.46
CA TRP A 85 -14.04 -16.78 5.67
C TRP A 85 -14.20 -15.94 6.93
N PHE A 86 -13.59 -14.77 6.98
CA PHE A 86 -13.59 -13.90 8.16
C PHE A 86 -14.71 -12.87 8.14
N ARG A 87 -15.36 -12.69 7.00
CA ARG A 87 -16.37 -11.64 6.78
C ARG A 87 -17.56 -11.73 7.73
N ASP A 88 -17.95 -12.94 8.12
CA ASP A 88 -19.13 -13.17 8.97
C ASP A 88 -18.79 -13.26 10.46
N TRP A 89 -17.50 -13.34 10.84
CA TRP A 89 -17.11 -13.67 12.20
C TRP A 89 -16.70 -12.48 13.04
N HIS A 90 -16.02 -11.50 12.47
CA HIS A 90 -15.51 -10.35 13.23
C HIS A 90 -15.37 -9.14 12.32
N GLU A 91 -16.42 -8.37 12.22
CA GLU A 91 -16.44 -7.10 11.48
C GLU A 91 -15.27 -6.19 11.89
N THR A 92 -14.94 -6.16 13.19
CA THR A 92 -13.81 -5.42 13.74
C THR A 92 -12.46 -5.90 13.20
N ASN A 93 -12.28 -7.21 13.04
CA ASN A 93 -11.06 -7.80 12.49
C ASN A 93 -10.95 -7.54 10.99
N VAL A 94 -12.04 -7.58 10.25
CA VAL A 94 -12.07 -7.24 8.83
C VAL A 94 -11.66 -5.79 8.62
N LEU A 95 -12.22 -4.86 9.38
CA LEU A 95 -11.88 -3.44 9.31
C LEU A 95 -10.41 -3.18 9.67
N LYS A 96 -9.91 -3.89 10.66
CA LYS A 96 -8.49 -3.81 11.04
C LYS A 96 -7.59 -4.30 9.91
N GLN A 97 -7.92 -5.44 9.31
CA GLN A 97 -7.16 -6.01 8.20
C GLN A 97 -7.18 -5.11 6.97
N GLU A 98 -8.34 -4.51 6.65
CA GLU A 98 -8.43 -3.55 5.56
C GLU A 98 -7.55 -2.33 5.81
N ARG A 99 -7.56 -1.79 7.00
CA ARG A 99 -6.72 -0.65 7.38
C ARG A 99 -5.24 -0.99 7.32
N GLU A 100 -4.85 -2.17 7.79
CA GLU A 100 -3.46 -2.64 7.71
C GLU A 100 -3.01 -2.83 6.26
N ALA A 101 -3.87 -3.36 5.40
CA ALA A 101 -3.58 -3.51 3.97
C ALA A 101 -3.45 -2.15 3.27
N ASP A 102 -4.31 -1.19 3.61
CA ASP A 102 -4.21 0.19 3.11
C ASP A 102 -2.90 0.84 3.54
N GLU A 103 -2.54 0.71 4.79
CA GLU A 103 -1.30 1.26 5.35
C GLU A 103 -0.07 0.61 4.70
N PHE A 104 -0.09 -0.70 4.54
CA PHE A 104 0.97 -1.42 3.83
C PHE A 104 1.13 -0.91 2.40
N ALA A 105 0.04 -0.80 1.66
CA ALA A 105 0.06 -0.33 0.27
C ALA A 105 0.61 1.09 0.16
N ALA A 106 0.19 1.99 1.04
CA ALA A 106 0.64 3.38 1.03
C ALA A 106 2.15 3.47 1.29
N HIS A 107 2.67 2.75 2.27
CA HIS A 107 4.10 2.76 2.59
C HIS A 107 4.95 1.97 1.61
N LEU A 108 4.39 0.96 0.95
CA LEU A 108 5.08 0.23 -0.11
C LEU A 108 5.25 1.08 -1.36
N LEU A 109 4.17 1.74 -1.80
CA LEU A 109 4.17 2.55 -3.03
C LEU A 109 4.83 3.92 -2.82
N VAL A 110 4.78 4.46 -1.60
CA VAL A 110 5.30 5.78 -1.25
C VAL A 110 6.10 5.70 0.06
N PRO A 111 7.29 5.08 0.02
CA PRO A 111 8.12 5.01 1.23
C PRO A 111 8.68 6.38 1.61
N GLU A 112 8.90 6.57 2.90
CA GLU A 112 9.40 7.83 3.47
C GLU A 112 10.69 8.29 2.79
N SER A 113 11.63 7.38 2.55
CA SER A 113 12.91 7.70 1.92
C SER A 113 12.76 8.30 0.52
N GLU A 114 11.74 7.87 -0.23
CA GLU A 114 11.46 8.41 -1.55
C GLU A 114 10.74 9.76 -1.48
N LEU A 115 9.88 9.96 -0.46
CA LEU A 115 9.25 11.26 -0.21
C LEU A 115 10.28 12.32 0.16
N GLU A 116 11.25 11.97 0.98
CA GLU A 116 12.33 12.88 1.38
C GLU A 116 13.10 13.42 0.17
N LYS A 117 13.29 12.60 -0.85
CA LYS A 117 13.98 13.02 -2.09
C LYS A 117 13.21 14.09 -2.87
N LEU A 118 11.89 14.16 -2.72
CA LEU A 118 11.06 15.15 -3.40
C LEU A 118 11.07 16.51 -2.69
N GLY A 119 11.59 16.59 -1.48
CA GLY A 119 11.62 17.81 -0.69
C GLY A 119 10.26 18.13 -0.07
N LYS A 120 9.58 19.14 -0.62
CA LYS A 120 8.26 19.57 -0.16
C LYS A 120 7.21 19.38 -1.28
N PRO A 121 6.86 18.12 -1.60
CA PRO A 121 5.94 17.86 -2.69
C PRO A 121 4.50 18.22 -2.32
N THR A 122 3.71 18.60 -3.33
CA THR A 122 2.25 18.71 -3.20
C THR A 122 1.62 17.33 -3.31
N THR A 123 0.36 17.22 -2.88
CA THR A 123 -0.43 15.99 -3.04
C THR A 123 -0.46 15.54 -4.50
N TRP A 124 -0.66 16.46 -5.43
CA TRP A 124 -0.69 16.16 -6.86
C TRP A 124 0.64 15.60 -7.35
N GLU A 125 1.75 16.22 -6.95
CA GLU A 125 3.09 15.74 -7.33
C GLU A 125 3.37 14.33 -6.82
N ILE A 126 2.94 14.00 -5.61
CA ILE A 126 3.06 12.65 -5.04
C ILE A 126 2.23 11.66 -5.85
N ALA A 127 0.97 11.99 -6.12
CA ALA A 127 0.08 11.12 -6.90
C ALA A 127 0.64 10.84 -8.29
N GLU A 128 1.13 11.85 -8.95
CA GLU A 128 1.69 11.76 -10.31
C GLU A 128 3.00 10.96 -10.33
N TYR A 129 3.91 11.28 -9.42
CA TYR A 129 5.23 10.63 -9.39
C TYR A 129 5.14 9.15 -9.01
N PHE A 130 4.38 8.82 -7.97
CA PHE A 130 4.29 7.43 -7.49
C PHE A 130 3.21 6.59 -8.19
N GLY A 131 2.37 7.22 -9.00
CA GLY A 131 1.29 6.52 -9.69
C GLY A 131 0.24 5.97 -8.75
N ILE A 132 -0.30 6.82 -7.88
CA ILE A 132 -1.32 6.46 -6.88
C ILE A 132 -2.50 7.45 -6.94
N PRO A 133 -3.68 7.05 -6.42
CA PRO A 133 -4.82 7.99 -6.32
C PRO A 133 -4.50 9.20 -5.44
N GLU A 134 -5.07 10.36 -5.76
CA GLU A 134 -4.84 11.59 -5.01
C GLU A 134 -5.21 11.50 -3.54
N GLU A 135 -6.29 10.83 -3.21
CA GLU A 135 -6.72 10.63 -1.82
C GLU A 135 -5.69 9.85 -1.00
N ILE A 136 -5.03 8.88 -1.61
CA ILE A 136 -3.96 8.11 -0.98
C ILE A 136 -2.71 8.99 -0.82
N ALA A 137 -2.40 9.79 -1.84
CA ALA A 137 -1.30 10.74 -1.79
C ALA A 137 -1.51 11.78 -0.67
N ALA A 138 -2.72 12.31 -0.53
CA ALA A 138 -3.06 13.28 0.52
C ALA A 138 -2.90 12.66 1.92
N SER A 139 -3.40 11.45 2.13
CA SER A 139 -3.26 10.72 3.38
C SER A 139 -1.78 10.46 3.72
N ARG A 140 -1.01 10.03 2.74
CA ARG A 140 0.42 9.72 2.93
C ARG A 140 1.23 10.98 3.24
N LEU A 141 0.92 12.09 2.59
CA LEU A 141 1.57 13.38 2.86
C LEU A 141 1.28 13.85 4.28
N GLY A 142 0.04 13.70 4.75
CA GLY A 142 -0.35 14.03 6.13
C GLY A 142 0.42 13.21 7.16
N GLN A 143 0.58 11.93 6.95
CA GLN A 143 1.37 11.04 7.81
C GLN A 143 2.84 11.46 7.83
N PHE A 144 3.41 11.72 6.68
CA PHE A 144 4.80 12.14 6.54
C PHE A 144 5.08 13.46 7.28
N ALA A 145 4.21 14.44 7.14
CA ALA A 145 4.32 15.72 7.85
C ALA A 145 4.27 15.53 9.38
N THR A 146 3.40 14.66 9.87
CA THR A 146 3.28 14.35 11.29
C THR A 146 4.54 13.65 11.82
N GLU A 147 5.08 12.72 11.06
CA GLU A 147 6.32 12.02 11.41
C GLU A 147 7.49 12.99 11.51
N GLN A 148 7.63 13.90 10.55
CA GLN A 148 8.67 14.91 10.57
C GLN A 148 8.55 15.88 11.76
N GLU A 149 7.33 16.30 12.09
CA GLU A 149 7.13 17.16 13.28
C GLU A 149 7.49 16.41 14.56
N ARG A 150 7.14 15.14 14.66
CA ARG A 150 7.52 14.32 15.81
C ARG A 150 9.03 14.23 15.97
N GLU A 151 9.76 13.95 14.90
CA GLU A 151 11.22 13.89 14.91
C GLU A 151 11.84 15.22 15.36
N ARG A 152 11.27 16.34 14.93
CA ARG A 152 11.72 17.67 15.37
C ARG A 152 11.52 17.88 16.87
N TRP A 153 10.40 17.43 17.43
CA TRP A 153 10.13 17.52 18.86
C TRP A 153 11.07 16.63 19.68
N ASP A 154 11.33 15.41 19.19
CA ASP A 154 12.26 14.48 19.84
C ASP A 154 13.67 15.06 19.94
N LEU A 155 14.13 15.76 18.89
CA LEU A 155 15.41 16.44 18.87
C LEU A 155 15.51 17.57 19.93
N LEU A 156 14.40 18.22 20.27
CA LEU A 156 14.38 19.26 21.29
C LEU A 156 14.51 18.67 22.70
N ASP A 157 14.05 17.47 22.92
CA ASP A 157 14.16 16.79 24.21
C ASP A 157 15.60 16.30 24.50
N GLU A 158 16.45 16.22 23.49
CA GLU A 158 17.86 15.84 23.63
C GLU A 158 18.78 17.00 23.98
N ILE A 159 18.29 18.23 24.00
CA ILE A 159 19.02 19.43 24.36
C ILE A 159 18.85 19.74 25.86
#